data_9fa649b23f5421093a27e094d8011dd4
#
_entry.id   9fa649b23f5421093a27e094d8011dd4
#
_cell.length_a   1.000
_cell.length_b   1.000
_cell.length_c   1.000
_cell.angle_alpha   90.00
_cell.angle_beta   90.00
_cell.angle_gamma   90.00
#
_symmetry.space_group_name_H-M   'P 1'
#
loop_
_entity.id
_entity.type
_entity.pdbx_description
1 polymer ?
#
loop_
_entity_poly.entity_id
_entity_poly.type
_entity_poly.pdbx_seq_one_letter_code
_entity_poly.pdbx_strand_id
1 'polypeptide(L)'
;HEMTDVKLKGEPQPLRRRGLSEKTCRFFRIFRDGPTLRFPYFTSDGVLAGVKIKNKQKIFTYEGVSTDTLFGQHLFPSSGKRIVVTEGELDAASCYEAMAGWPMVSLPHGAAAAKKDIQKQIPLFQGYEEIVIFFDSDEAGRKAAEEATSVLPPGKVKIARLEGYKDASDA
;
A
#
# COMPACT_ATOMS: atom_id res chain seq x y z
N HIS A 1 1.10 12.78 -22.38
CA HIS A 1 2.04 13.56 -22.56
C HIS A 1 3.18 13.63 -21.46
N GLU A 2 3.40 14.70 -20.82
CA GLU A 2 4.57 14.83 -19.96
C GLU A 2 4.68 13.81 -18.85
N MET A 3 3.58 13.34 -18.34
CA MET A 3 3.58 12.32 -17.29
C MET A 3 4.24 11.01 -17.74
N THR A 4 4.40 10.83 -19.05
CA THR A 4 5.01 9.60 -19.54
C THR A 4 6.51 9.54 -19.32
N ASP A 5 7.13 10.64 -18.85
CA ASP A 5 8.56 10.65 -18.58
C ASP A 5 8.94 9.97 -17.28
N VAL A 6 7.95 9.63 -16.45
CA VAL A 6 8.22 8.96 -15.19
C VAL A 6 8.69 7.54 -15.45
N LYS A 7 9.81 7.17 -14.84
CA LYS A 7 10.40 5.85 -15.00
C LYS A 7 10.69 5.21 -13.65
N LEU A 8 10.55 3.92 -13.60
CA LEU A 8 10.86 3.14 -12.41
C LEU A 8 12.29 2.62 -12.54
N LYS A 9 13.22 3.27 -11.83
CA LYS A 9 14.65 2.93 -11.90
C LYS A 9 14.99 1.85 -10.90
N GLY A 10 16.09 1.11 -11.21
CA GLY A 10 16.53 0.02 -10.35
C GLY A 10 15.91 -1.28 -10.77
N GLU A 11 15.87 -2.24 -9.87
CA GLU A 11 15.30 -3.55 -10.16
C GLU A 11 14.72 -4.17 -8.91
N PRO A 12 13.79 -5.14 -9.04
CA PRO A 12 13.27 -5.84 -7.87
C PRO A 12 14.38 -6.72 -7.28
N GLN A 13 14.58 -6.58 -5.98
CA GLN A 13 15.60 -7.33 -5.25
C GLN A 13 14.99 -7.74 -3.91
N PRO A 14 15.45 -8.85 -3.33
CA PRO A 14 14.94 -9.24 -2.02
C PRO A 14 15.32 -8.20 -0.97
N LEU A 15 14.39 -7.92 -0.08
CA LEU A 15 14.60 -7.02 1.05
C LEU A 15 14.70 -7.89 2.31
N ARG A 16 15.90 -8.39 2.57
CA ARG A 16 16.11 -9.44 3.58
C ARG A 16 15.75 -9.02 4.99
N ARG A 17 15.99 -7.77 5.34
CA ARG A 17 15.63 -7.26 6.66
C ARG A 17 14.13 -7.23 6.90
N ARG A 18 13.34 -7.21 5.82
CA ARG A 18 11.89 -7.20 5.88
C ARG A 18 11.29 -8.56 5.57
N GLY A 19 12.13 -9.55 5.29
CA GLY A 19 11.64 -10.87 4.92
C GLY A 19 10.94 -10.91 3.57
N LEU A 20 11.26 -9.97 2.68
CA LEU A 20 10.60 -9.89 1.37
C LEU A 20 11.45 -10.56 0.31
N SER A 21 10.82 -11.45 -0.45
CA SER A 21 11.47 -12.13 -1.57
C SER A 21 11.52 -11.22 -2.80
N GLU A 22 12.41 -11.56 -3.72
CA GLU A 22 12.46 -10.87 -5.01
C GLU A 22 11.12 -11.01 -5.74
N LYS A 23 10.49 -12.18 -5.63
CA LYS A 23 9.21 -12.45 -6.29
C LYS A 23 8.14 -11.47 -5.85
N THR A 24 8.03 -11.22 -4.55
CA THR A 24 7.05 -10.27 -4.02
C THR A 24 7.38 -8.85 -4.44
N CYS A 25 8.65 -8.47 -4.39
CA CYS A 25 9.06 -7.14 -4.85
C CYS A 25 8.77 -6.96 -6.34
N ARG A 26 8.98 -7.98 -7.14
CA ARG A 26 8.69 -7.95 -8.58
C ARG A 26 7.18 -7.80 -8.81
N PHE A 27 6.38 -8.51 -8.03
CA PHE A 27 4.93 -8.44 -8.17
C PHE A 27 4.40 -7.01 -7.96
N PHE A 28 4.86 -6.36 -6.89
CA PHE A 28 4.46 -4.98 -6.59
C PHE A 28 5.27 -3.95 -7.34
N ARG A 29 6.33 -4.38 -8.02
CA ARG A 29 7.30 -3.51 -8.69
C ARG A 29 7.96 -2.54 -7.71
N ILE A 30 8.31 -3.06 -6.56
CA ILE A 30 9.14 -2.34 -5.60
C ILE A 30 10.58 -2.51 -6.05
N PHE A 31 11.15 -1.44 -6.57
CA PHE A 31 12.49 -1.48 -7.15
C PHE A 31 13.50 -0.87 -6.21
N ARG A 32 14.67 -1.47 -6.20
CA ARG A 32 15.78 -1.01 -5.38
C ARG A 32 16.91 -0.53 -6.27
N ASP A 33 17.45 0.63 -5.94
CA ASP A 33 18.58 1.22 -6.62
C ASP A 33 19.57 1.67 -5.55
N GLY A 34 20.55 0.83 -5.21
CA GLY A 34 21.43 1.06 -4.08
C GLY A 34 20.61 1.11 -2.78
N PRO A 35 20.75 2.16 -1.98
CA PRO A 35 19.97 2.30 -0.74
C PRO A 35 18.58 2.88 -0.95
N THR A 36 18.21 3.20 -2.20
CA THR A 36 16.94 3.86 -2.52
C THR A 36 15.90 2.85 -2.93
N LEU A 37 14.70 2.98 -2.37
CA LEU A 37 13.55 2.17 -2.76
C LEU A 37 12.57 3.02 -3.54
N ARG A 38 11.97 2.43 -4.57
CA ARG A 38 10.98 3.09 -5.41
C ARG A 38 9.70 2.29 -5.45
N PHE A 39 8.60 3.00 -5.23
CA PHE A 39 7.26 2.41 -5.17
C PHE A 39 6.42 3.03 -6.28
N PRO A 40 5.99 2.25 -7.27
CA PRO A 40 5.22 2.82 -8.39
C PRO A 40 3.76 3.02 -8.04
N TYR A 41 3.19 4.08 -8.60
CA TYR A 41 1.76 4.33 -8.51
C TYR A 41 1.19 4.40 -9.92
N PHE A 42 0.13 3.66 -10.13
CA PHE A 42 -0.49 3.50 -11.44
C PHE A 42 -1.89 4.11 -11.44
N THR A 43 -2.31 4.60 -12.60
CA THR A 43 -3.69 5.03 -12.78
C THR A 43 -4.60 3.80 -12.71
N SER A 44 -5.91 4.04 -12.63
CA SER A 44 -6.87 2.94 -12.63
C SER A 44 -6.79 2.12 -13.92
N ASP A 45 -6.26 2.71 -14.99
CA ASP A 45 -6.06 2.01 -16.26
C ASP A 45 -4.76 1.22 -16.31
N GLY A 46 -3.98 1.23 -15.25
CA GLY A 46 -2.73 0.48 -15.19
C GLY A 46 -1.53 1.17 -15.79
N VAL A 47 -1.58 2.48 -15.99
CA VAL A 47 -0.48 3.25 -16.55
C VAL A 47 0.37 3.83 -15.43
N LEU A 48 1.68 3.65 -15.50
CA LEU A 48 2.60 4.22 -14.51
C LEU A 48 2.55 5.73 -14.59
N ALA A 49 2.18 6.37 -13.50
CA ALA A 49 2.03 7.82 -13.46
C ALA A 49 2.95 8.49 -12.46
N GLY A 50 3.29 7.81 -11.38
CA GLY A 50 4.14 8.39 -10.36
C GLY A 50 4.98 7.35 -9.64
N VAL A 51 6.05 7.82 -9.01
CA VAL A 51 6.94 6.94 -8.24
C VAL A 51 7.25 7.65 -6.93
N LYS A 52 6.96 6.96 -5.84
CA LYS A 52 7.32 7.40 -4.50
C LYS A 52 8.71 6.86 -4.19
N ILE A 53 9.59 7.72 -3.75
CA ILE A 53 11.00 7.38 -3.56
C ILE A 53 11.36 7.53 -2.09
N LYS A 54 11.95 6.47 -1.53
CA LYS A 54 12.42 6.47 -0.14
C LYS A 54 13.94 6.38 -0.17
N ASN A 55 14.61 7.43 0.31
CA ASN A 55 16.06 7.44 0.28
C ASN A 55 16.67 6.77 1.51
N LYS A 56 18.01 6.77 1.59
CA LYS A 56 18.74 6.15 2.68
C LYS A 56 18.37 6.71 4.05
N GLN A 57 18.05 8.00 4.11
CA GLN A 57 17.65 8.66 5.33
C GLN A 57 16.17 8.48 5.67
N LYS A 58 15.48 7.66 4.90
CA LYS A 58 14.04 7.39 5.05
C LYS A 58 13.18 8.62 4.79
N ILE A 59 13.68 9.52 3.95
CA ILE A 59 12.92 10.68 3.50
C ILE A 59 12.24 10.31 2.18
N PHE A 60 10.96 10.65 2.09
CA PHE A 60 10.18 10.37 0.90
C PHE A 60 10.13 11.55 -0.03
N THR A 61 10.25 11.29 -1.32
CA THR A 61 9.98 12.26 -2.38
C THR A 61 9.08 11.58 -3.41
N TYR A 62 8.57 12.36 -4.36
CA TYR A 62 7.64 11.82 -5.33
C TYR A 62 7.95 12.41 -6.71
N GLU A 63 7.97 11.57 -7.74
CA GLU A 63 8.14 11.97 -9.12
C GLU A 63 6.88 11.62 -9.89
N GLY A 64 6.49 12.50 -10.81
CA GLY A 64 5.33 12.25 -11.65
C GLY A 64 4.06 12.88 -11.13
N VAL A 65 2.94 12.31 -11.51
CA VAL A 65 1.61 12.84 -11.25
C VAL A 65 0.90 11.98 -10.20
N SER A 66 0.18 12.64 -9.27
CA SER A 66 -0.62 11.92 -8.28
C SER A 66 -1.74 11.16 -8.96
N THR A 67 -1.98 9.93 -8.52
CA THR A 67 -2.96 9.05 -9.14
C THR A 67 -4.27 8.95 -8.38
N ASP A 68 -4.31 9.39 -7.14
CA ASP A 68 -5.43 9.18 -6.20
C ASP A 68 -5.68 7.69 -5.89
N THR A 69 -4.88 6.78 -6.43
CA THR A 69 -5.04 5.34 -6.19
C THR A 69 -4.24 4.91 -4.97
N LEU A 70 -4.60 3.76 -4.44
CA LEU A 70 -3.84 3.12 -3.37
C LEU A 70 -2.69 2.32 -3.98
N PHE A 71 -1.63 2.13 -3.20
CA PHE A 71 -0.50 1.34 -3.67
C PHE A 71 -0.95 -0.10 -3.91
N GLY A 72 -0.61 -0.64 -5.08
CA GLY A 72 -0.94 -2.02 -5.44
C GLY A 72 -2.35 -2.21 -5.97
N GLN A 73 -3.18 -1.19 -5.96
CA GLN A 73 -4.59 -1.31 -6.35
C GLN A 73 -4.78 -1.92 -7.73
N HIS A 74 -3.94 -1.56 -8.69
CA HIS A 74 -4.06 -2.03 -10.07
C HIS A 74 -3.77 -3.53 -10.24
N LEU A 75 -3.20 -4.16 -9.23
CA LEU A 75 -2.79 -5.57 -9.32
C LEU A 75 -3.91 -6.55 -8.97
N PHE A 76 -5.00 -6.04 -8.39
CA PHE A 76 -6.07 -6.90 -7.88
C PHE A 76 -7.40 -6.54 -8.51
N PRO A 77 -8.35 -7.50 -8.53
CA PRO A 77 -9.66 -7.21 -9.10
C PRO A 77 -10.43 -6.17 -8.28
N SER A 78 -11.45 -5.58 -8.89
CA SER A 78 -12.26 -4.55 -8.23
C SER A 78 -13.34 -5.14 -7.31
N SER A 79 -13.37 -6.47 -7.17
CA SER A 79 -14.32 -7.14 -6.30
C SER A 79 -13.75 -8.47 -5.85
N GLY A 80 -14.25 -8.96 -4.74
CA GLY A 80 -13.79 -10.24 -4.20
C GLY A 80 -14.27 -10.45 -2.79
N LYS A 81 -13.72 -11.45 -2.14
CA LYS A 81 -14.10 -11.79 -0.78
C LYS A 81 -13.49 -10.85 0.25
N ARG A 82 -12.23 -10.54 0.09
CA ARG A 82 -11.48 -9.82 1.14
C ARG A 82 -10.39 -8.97 0.54
N ILE A 83 -10.20 -7.78 1.08
CA ILE A 83 -9.08 -6.90 0.75
C ILE A 83 -8.47 -6.38 2.04
N VAL A 84 -7.15 -6.33 2.09
CA VAL A 84 -6.41 -5.83 3.25
C VAL A 84 -5.79 -4.47 2.89
N VAL A 85 -5.93 -3.51 3.79
CA VAL A 85 -5.35 -2.18 3.64
C VAL A 85 -4.31 -1.99 4.73
N THR A 86 -3.07 -1.74 4.34
CA THR A 86 -1.99 -1.45 5.28
C THR A 86 -1.66 0.03 5.26
N GLU A 87 -0.88 0.46 6.22
CA GLU A 87 -0.50 1.86 6.32
C GLU A 87 0.63 2.23 5.37
N GLY A 88 1.59 1.34 5.17
CA GLY A 88 2.76 1.59 4.31
C GLY A 88 2.93 0.54 3.22
N GLU A 89 3.66 0.92 2.18
CA GLU A 89 3.88 0.05 1.03
C GLU A 89 4.59 -1.25 1.38
N LEU A 90 5.62 -1.16 2.22
CA LEU A 90 6.34 -2.38 2.62
C LEU A 90 5.49 -3.29 3.49
N ASP A 91 4.56 -2.72 4.24
CA ASP A 91 3.63 -3.54 5.03
C ASP A 91 2.71 -4.34 4.11
N ALA A 92 2.22 -3.73 3.04
CA ALA A 92 1.39 -4.46 2.07
C ALA A 92 2.15 -5.62 1.46
N ALA A 93 3.41 -5.38 1.07
CA ALA A 93 4.24 -6.43 0.51
C ALA A 93 4.50 -7.54 1.52
N SER A 94 4.77 -7.20 2.78
CA SER A 94 5.00 -8.19 3.84
C SER A 94 3.76 -9.04 4.09
N CYS A 95 2.59 -8.42 4.12
CA CYS A 95 1.34 -9.16 4.29
C CYS A 95 1.07 -10.06 3.10
N TYR A 96 1.34 -9.60 1.88
CA TYR A 96 1.16 -10.40 0.69
C TYR A 96 2.07 -11.64 0.71
N GLU A 97 3.32 -11.45 1.13
CA GLU A 97 4.29 -12.53 1.27
C GLU A 97 3.76 -13.60 2.24
N ALA A 98 3.18 -13.16 3.35
CA ALA A 98 2.68 -14.05 4.39
C ALA A 98 1.36 -14.72 4.02
N MET A 99 0.49 -14.01 3.30
CA MET A 99 -0.87 -14.46 3.02
C MET A 99 -1.12 -14.90 1.58
N ALA A 100 -0.05 -15.12 0.85
CA ALA A 100 -0.04 -15.78 -0.45
C ALA A 100 -1.24 -15.46 -1.36
N GLY A 101 -1.26 -14.25 -1.90
CA GLY A 101 -2.22 -13.92 -2.95
C GLY A 101 -3.47 -13.18 -2.53
N TRP A 102 -3.63 -12.86 -1.26
CA TRP A 102 -4.73 -12.00 -0.85
C TRP A 102 -4.55 -10.60 -1.44
N PRO A 103 -5.65 -9.96 -1.88
CA PRO A 103 -5.57 -8.55 -2.28
C PRO A 103 -5.04 -7.68 -1.15
N MET A 104 -3.95 -6.98 -1.42
CA MET A 104 -3.26 -6.12 -0.46
C MET A 104 -3.00 -4.78 -1.09
N VAL A 105 -3.45 -3.71 -0.44
CA VAL A 105 -3.17 -2.34 -0.87
C VAL A 105 -2.67 -1.55 0.33
N SER A 106 -2.04 -0.42 0.06
CA SER A 106 -1.63 0.44 1.16
C SER A 106 -1.98 1.89 0.91
N LEU A 107 -2.00 2.65 1.99
CA LEU A 107 -2.22 4.09 1.92
C LEU A 107 -1.03 4.76 1.24
N PRO A 108 -1.28 5.71 0.32
CA PRO A 108 -0.17 6.40 -0.35
C PRO A 108 0.46 7.49 0.49
N HIS A 109 -0.24 8.03 1.49
CA HIS A 109 0.24 9.19 2.25
C HIS A 109 0.25 8.93 3.76
N GLY A 110 0.26 7.66 4.18
CA GLY A 110 0.34 7.30 5.60
C GLY A 110 -0.96 7.54 6.36
N ALA A 111 -0.86 7.41 7.69
CA ALA A 111 -2.01 7.44 8.58
C ALA A 111 -2.76 8.78 8.57
N ALA A 112 -2.04 9.89 8.47
CA ALA A 112 -2.66 11.22 8.60
C ALA A 112 -3.70 11.50 7.50
N ALA A 113 -3.53 10.92 6.31
CA ALA A 113 -4.44 11.13 5.19
C ALA A 113 -5.34 9.92 4.91
N ALA A 114 -5.39 8.95 5.82
CA ALA A 114 -6.09 7.69 5.59
C ALA A 114 -7.55 7.89 5.18
N LYS A 115 -8.28 8.68 5.92
CA LYS A 115 -9.70 8.91 5.63
C LYS A 115 -9.91 9.47 4.23
N LYS A 116 -9.14 10.49 3.89
CA LYS A 116 -9.24 11.15 2.60
C LYS A 116 -8.90 10.21 1.45
N ASP A 117 -7.79 9.46 1.60
CA ASP A 117 -7.35 8.56 0.54
C ASP A 117 -8.32 7.41 0.34
N ILE A 118 -8.86 6.87 1.43
CA ILE A 118 -9.85 5.79 1.35
C ILE A 118 -11.16 6.29 0.73
N GLN A 119 -11.59 7.51 1.08
CA GLN A 119 -12.81 8.07 0.50
C GLN A 119 -12.75 8.17 -1.02
N LYS A 120 -11.58 8.40 -1.58
CA LYS A 120 -11.41 8.47 -3.03
C LYS A 120 -11.61 7.11 -3.69
N GLN A 121 -11.56 6.02 -2.93
CA GLN A 121 -11.61 4.67 -3.47
C GLN A 121 -12.78 3.85 -2.93
N ILE A 122 -13.84 4.50 -2.49
CA ILE A 122 -15.03 3.79 -2.00
C ILE A 122 -15.56 2.76 -2.99
N PRO A 123 -15.63 3.05 -4.31
CA PRO A 123 -16.10 2.03 -5.26
C PRO A 123 -15.28 0.75 -5.23
N LEU A 124 -13.97 0.82 -5.02
CA LEU A 124 -13.15 -0.37 -4.87
C LEU A 124 -13.60 -1.18 -3.67
N PHE A 125 -13.75 -0.53 -2.53
CA PHE A 125 -14.08 -1.22 -1.28
C PHE A 125 -15.50 -1.78 -1.28
N GLN A 126 -16.42 -1.15 -2.00
CA GLN A 126 -17.77 -1.67 -2.13
C GLN A 126 -17.81 -3.01 -2.83
N GLY A 127 -16.83 -3.31 -3.66
CA GLY A 127 -16.76 -4.58 -4.38
C GLY A 127 -16.32 -5.76 -3.53
N TYR A 128 -15.82 -5.52 -2.32
CA TYR A 128 -15.33 -6.61 -1.47
C TYR A 128 -16.30 -6.90 -0.34
N GLU A 129 -16.38 -8.18 0.04
CA GLU A 129 -17.27 -8.60 1.12
C GLU A 129 -16.71 -8.22 2.48
N GLU A 130 -15.39 -8.21 2.61
CA GLU A 130 -14.71 -7.90 3.86
C GLU A 130 -13.53 -6.99 3.60
N ILE A 131 -13.35 -5.98 4.44
CA ILE A 131 -12.24 -5.04 4.37
C ILE A 131 -11.48 -5.14 5.67
N VAL A 132 -10.22 -5.56 5.60
CA VAL A 132 -9.37 -5.70 6.79
C VAL A 132 -8.44 -4.49 6.84
N ILE A 133 -8.54 -3.70 7.90
CA ILE A 133 -7.65 -2.58 8.14
C ILE A 133 -6.52 -3.05 9.04
N PHE A 134 -5.30 -3.00 8.54
CA PHE A 134 -4.13 -3.48 9.26
C PHE A 134 -3.10 -2.36 9.34
N PHE A 135 -3.36 -1.43 10.24
CA PHE A 135 -2.50 -0.26 10.46
C PHE A 135 -1.63 -0.48 11.68
N ASP A 136 -0.65 0.43 11.87
CA ASP A 136 0.26 0.36 13.02
C ASP A 136 -0.53 0.40 14.32
N SER A 137 0.03 -0.21 15.36
CA SER A 137 -0.64 -0.30 16.65
C SER A 137 -0.43 0.93 17.52
N ASP A 138 0.25 1.96 17.02
CA ASP A 138 0.44 3.22 17.76
C ASP A 138 -0.84 4.06 17.70
N GLU A 139 -0.82 5.20 18.40
CA GLU A 139 -2.00 6.06 18.48
C GLU A 139 -2.42 6.59 17.12
N ALA A 140 -1.46 7.00 16.29
CA ALA A 140 -1.76 7.50 14.95
C ALA A 140 -2.42 6.44 14.09
N GLY A 141 -1.94 5.20 14.17
CA GLY A 141 -2.52 4.09 13.42
C GLY A 141 -3.92 3.75 13.90
N ARG A 142 -4.15 3.77 15.22
CA ARG A 142 -5.49 3.50 15.76
C ARG A 142 -6.49 4.58 15.35
N LYS A 143 -6.07 5.84 15.40
CA LYS A 143 -6.93 6.95 14.97
C LYS A 143 -7.26 6.84 13.49
N ALA A 144 -6.25 6.53 12.67
CA ALA A 144 -6.46 6.36 11.23
C ALA A 144 -7.43 5.22 10.94
N ALA A 145 -7.33 4.12 11.69
CA ALA A 145 -8.24 2.98 11.51
C ALA A 145 -9.67 3.36 11.84
N GLU A 146 -9.88 4.13 12.90
CA GLU A 146 -11.22 4.62 13.26
C GLU A 146 -11.79 5.53 12.19
N GLU A 147 -10.97 6.46 11.70
CA GLU A 147 -11.40 7.39 10.66
C GLU A 147 -11.72 6.67 9.36
N ALA A 148 -10.91 5.69 8.99
CA ALA A 148 -11.15 4.89 7.79
C ALA A 148 -12.47 4.12 7.91
N THR A 149 -12.69 3.50 9.08
CA THR A 149 -13.92 2.74 9.31
C THR A 149 -15.16 3.62 9.16
N SER A 150 -15.05 4.88 9.57
CA SER A 150 -16.20 5.79 9.53
C SER A 150 -16.68 6.11 8.12
N VAL A 151 -15.83 5.91 7.10
CA VAL A 151 -16.20 6.20 5.70
C VAL A 151 -16.37 4.96 4.85
N LEU A 152 -16.07 3.78 5.39
CA LEU A 152 -16.20 2.52 4.66
C LEU A 152 -17.60 1.93 4.84
N PRO A 153 -18.02 1.00 3.94
CA PRO A 153 -19.33 0.38 4.05
C PRO A 153 -19.52 -0.31 5.41
N PRO A 154 -20.61 -0.02 6.12
CA PRO A 154 -20.85 -0.60 7.44
C PRO A 154 -20.98 -2.12 7.39
N GLY A 155 -20.49 -2.78 8.42
CA GLY A 155 -20.61 -4.22 8.54
C GLY A 155 -19.59 -5.03 7.80
N LYS A 156 -18.71 -4.39 7.02
CA LYS A 156 -17.68 -5.08 6.24
C LYS A 156 -16.29 -4.95 6.84
N VAL A 157 -16.08 -4.03 7.75
CA VAL A 157 -14.74 -3.65 8.21
C VAL A 157 -14.32 -4.47 9.41
N LYS A 158 -13.10 -4.99 9.36
CA LYS A 158 -12.43 -5.60 10.51
C LYS A 158 -11.10 -4.91 10.71
N ILE A 159 -10.75 -4.66 11.95
CA ILE A 159 -9.48 -4.05 12.31
C ILE A 159 -8.58 -5.13 12.88
N ALA A 160 -7.45 -5.39 12.20
CA ALA A 160 -6.47 -6.37 12.64
C ALA A 160 -5.30 -5.64 13.29
N ARG A 161 -4.67 -6.28 14.26
CA ARG A 161 -3.50 -5.76 14.93
C ARG A 161 -2.55 -6.88 15.27
N LEU A 162 -1.25 -6.56 15.21
CA LEU A 162 -0.22 -7.46 15.71
C LEU A 162 0.28 -6.87 17.02
N GLU A 163 -0.15 -7.46 18.10
CA GLU A 163 0.24 -7.01 19.42
C GLU A 163 1.75 -7.13 19.62
N GLY A 164 2.36 -6.08 20.13
CA GLY A 164 3.80 -6.07 20.34
C GLY A 164 4.63 -5.61 19.18
N TYR A 165 4.01 -5.35 18.02
CA TYR A 165 4.71 -4.86 16.83
C TYR A 165 4.25 -3.47 16.46
N LYS A 166 5.17 -2.69 15.88
CA LYS A 166 4.87 -1.33 15.45
C LYS A 166 4.01 -1.32 14.21
N ASP A 167 4.34 -2.17 13.25
CA ASP A 167 3.62 -2.27 11.99
C ASP A 167 3.68 -3.70 11.48
N ALA A 168 3.01 -3.94 10.34
CA ALA A 168 2.90 -5.29 9.80
C ALA A 168 4.24 -5.88 9.40
N SER A 169 5.19 -5.05 8.95
CA SER A 169 6.47 -5.55 8.49
C SER A 169 7.42 -5.93 9.63
N ASP A 170 7.09 -5.57 10.88
CA ASP A 170 7.86 -5.97 12.05
C ASP A 170 7.49 -7.39 12.50
N ALA A 171 6.43 -7.95 11.98
CA ALA A 171 5.93 -9.27 12.39
C ALA A 171 6.80 -10.46 11.93
#